data_210fbbacb81dad1e5efaf9bcd64a5811
#
_entry.id   210fbbacb81dad1e5efaf9bcd64a5811
#
_cell.length_a   1.000
_cell.length_b   1.000
_cell.length_c   1.000
_cell.angle_alpha   90.00
_cell.angle_beta   90.00
_cell.angle_gamma   90.00
#
_symmetry.space_group_name_H-M   'P 1'
#
loop_
_entity.id
_entity.type
_entity.pdbx_description
1 polymer ?
#
loop_
_entity_poly.entity_id
_entity_poly.type
_entity_poly.pdbx_seq_one_letter_code
_entity_poly.pdbx_strand_id
1 'polypeptide(L)'
;MLIIFTVHNTAVAGGPFGPPQPVSKETGGLYTGIGYWYHQDIYKNGTEHLIRQNQVYSHVGYGAKNLWEIYARIGVSDLKIFDAYNSTNVLTTTDKNDFEENWKFFGTLGAKGFYALNRIFGVGAFIQGTYYLSNFTDDVAGISGSEPFTTDLQIKNLWDVNCGIGFQATAPYNIKLYAGPYIYYSEAQASLAVNIPGLEYTAGNVTIRNKTIAGGFAGVNIPLLKGFQMNIEGQYSERLSAGAVVTYSY
;
A
#
# COMPACT_ATOMS: atom_id res chain seq x y z
N MET A 1 -5.30 38.19 6.70
CA MET A 1 -5.29 37.08 7.70
C MET A 1 -4.70 35.89 6.96
N LEU A 2 -3.52 35.45 7.33
CA LEU A 2 -2.84 34.35 6.65
C LEU A 2 -3.46 33.04 7.19
N ILE A 3 -4.25 32.35 6.37
CA ILE A 3 -4.78 31.03 6.71
C ILE A 3 -3.63 30.06 6.42
N ILE A 4 -2.89 29.67 7.44
CA ILE A 4 -1.88 28.60 7.33
C ILE A 4 -2.66 27.30 7.44
N PHE A 5 -3.04 26.72 6.29
CA PHE A 5 -3.39 25.32 6.24
C PHE A 5 -2.10 24.54 6.52
N THR A 6 -2.02 23.94 7.67
CA THR A 6 -0.98 22.94 7.91
C THR A 6 -1.36 21.70 7.11
N VAL A 7 -0.87 21.63 5.88
CA VAL A 7 -0.98 20.42 5.06
C VAL A 7 -0.18 19.33 5.76
N HIS A 8 -0.89 18.40 6.35
CA HIS A 8 -0.30 17.28 7.05
C HIS A 8 -0.27 16.11 6.06
N ASN A 9 0.82 15.48 5.94
CA ASN A 9 1.33 14.76 4.78
C ASN A 9 1.21 13.24 4.93
N THR A 10 0.94 12.55 3.84
CA THR A 10 0.59 11.13 3.83
C THR A 10 1.22 10.38 2.65
N ALA A 11 1.68 9.17 2.87
CA ALA A 11 2.16 8.24 1.85
C ALA A 11 1.75 6.80 2.21
N VAL A 12 1.78 5.84 1.31
CA VAL A 12 1.14 4.53 1.48
C VAL A 12 2.03 3.39 1.01
N ALA A 13 2.07 2.30 1.76
CA ALA A 13 2.89 1.12 1.45
C ALA A 13 2.02 -0.05 0.93
N GLY A 14 2.60 -0.89 0.05
CA GLY A 14 1.86 -1.72 -0.81
C GLY A 14 1.80 -3.21 -0.67
N GLY A 15 0.78 -3.89 -0.68
CA GLY A 15 0.45 -5.24 -1.10
C GLY A 15 1.04 -6.43 -0.33
N PRO A 16 0.41 -7.62 -0.38
CA PRO A 16 0.86 -8.81 0.33
C PRO A 16 2.22 -9.30 -0.17
N PHE A 17 3.03 -9.84 0.73
CA PHE A 17 4.33 -10.43 0.39
C PHE A 17 4.18 -11.87 -0.14
N GLY A 18 3.18 -12.60 0.36
CA GLY A 18 2.94 -14.00 0.06
C GLY A 18 3.92 -14.96 0.78
N PRO A 19 3.76 -16.26 0.58
CA PRO A 19 4.63 -17.25 1.21
C PRO A 19 6.09 -17.04 0.78
N PRO A 20 7.06 -17.26 1.67
CA PRO A 20 8.48 -17.22 1.31
C PRO A 20 8.85 -18.17 0.17
N GLN A 21 8.30 -19.38 0.16
CA GLN A 21 8.51 -20.32 -0.93
C GLN A 21 7.81 -19.84 -2.20
N PRO A 22 8.49 -19.89 -3.36
CA PRO A 22 7.90 -19.57 -4.65
C PRO A 22 6.56 -20.25 -4.91
N VAL A 23 5.66 -19.52 -5.54
CA VAL A 23 4.31 -20.00 -5.90
C VAL A 23 4.35 -20.91 -7.14
N SER A 24 5.38 -20.77 -7.99
CA SER A 24 5.58 -21.59 -9.16
C SER A 24 5.77 -23.09 -8.82
N LYS A 25 5.58 -23.97 -9.81
CA LYS A 25 5.86 -25.40 -9.67
C LYS A 25 7.32 -25.66 -9.31
N GLU A 26 7.61 -26.79 -8.69
CA GLU A 26 8.97 -27.19 -8.26
C GLU A 26 10.00 -27.15 -9.41
N THR A 27 9.57 -27.46 -10.59
CA THR A 27 10.41 -27.41 -11.82
C THR A 27 10.69 -25.98 -12.29
N GLY A 28 9.99 -24.99 -11.73
CA GLY A 28 9.93 -23.62 -12.22
C GLY A 28 8.76 -23.40 -13.18
N GLY A 29 8.44 -22.16 -13.45
CA GLY A 29 7.41 -21.80 -14.40
C GLY A 29 6.74 -20.47 -14.07
N LEU A 30 5.83 -20.11 -14.98
CA LEU A 30 4.98 -18.95 -14.84
C LEU A 30 3.79 -19.25 -13.92
N TYR A 31 3.32 -18.24 -13.26
CA TYR A 31 2.02 -18.23 -12.60
C TYR A 31 1.34 -16.86 -12.81
N THR A 32 0.02 -16.87 -12.73
CA THR A 32 -0.79 -15.64 -12.78
C THR A 32 -1.79 -15.65 -11.64
N GLY A 33 -2.33 -14.49 -11.30
CA GLY A 33 -3.33 -14.41 -10.24
C GLY A 33 -4.08 -13.10 -10.24
N ILE A 34 -5.09 -13.05 -9.38
CA ILE A 34 -5.88 -11.84 -9.09
C ILE A 34 -5.96 -11.70 -7.58
N GLY A 35 -5.76 -10.50 -7.08
CA GLY A 35 -5.77 -10.22 -5.65
C GLY A 35 -6.48 -8.93 -5.26
N TYR A 36 -6.81 -8.89 -3.99
CA TYR A 36 -7.33 -7.73 -3.30
C TYR A 36 -6.49 -7.47 -2.05
N TRP A 37 -6.19 -6.19 -1.78
CA TRP A 37 -5.47 -5.75 -0.60
C TRP A 37 -6.16 -4.56 0.03
N TYR A 38 -6.48 -4.67 1.31
CA TYR A 38 -6.90 -3.58 2.16
C TYR A 38 -5.72 -3.12 3.01
N HIS A 39 -5.41 -1.84 2.97
CA HIS A 39 -4.29 -1.27 3.71
C HIS A 39 -4.71 -0.09 4.56
N GLN A 40 -4.21 -0.06 5.80
CA GLN A 40 -4.25 1.11 6.67
C GLN A 40 -2.87 1.40 7.21
N ASP A 41 -2.56 2.68 7.37
CA ASP A 41 -1.31 3.13 8.00
C ASP A 41 -1.48 4.53 8.61
N ILE A 42 -0.46 4.97 9.37
CA ILE A 42 -0.37 6.33 9.90
C ILE A 42 0.84 7.01 9.28
N TYR A 43 0.60 8.20 8.76
CA TYR A 43 1.64 9.01 8.15
C TYR A 43 1.83 10.31 8.92
N LYS A 44 3.06 10.82 8.89
CA LYS A 44 3.47 11.94 9.71
C LYS A 44 4.23 12.99 8.90
N ASN A 45 3.76 14.24 9.03
CA ASN A 45 4.55 15.42 8.79
C ASN A 45 4.06 16.54 9.71
N GLY A 46 4.51 16.50 10.97
CA GLY A 46 4.01 17.38 12.01
C GLY A 46 2.76 16.83 12.72
N THR A 47 1.72 16.46 11.99
CA THR A 47 0.49 15.80 12.49
C THR A 47 0.37 14.40 11.94
N GLU A 48 -0.40 13.54 12.58
CA GLU A 48 -0.65 12.17 12.19
C GLU A 48 -2.00 12.06 11.50
N HIS A 49 -2.03 11.43 10.33
CA HIS A 49 -3.26 11.14 9.59
C HIS A 49 -3.37 9.65 9.32
N LEU A 50 -4.57 9.13 9.56
CA LEU A 50 -4.92 7.78 9.17
C LEU A 50 -5.18 7.74 7.66
N ILE A 51 -4.59 6.77 6.99
CA ILE A 51 -4.84 6.48 5.58
C ILE A 51 -5.47 5.14 5.41
N ARG A 52 -6.27 5.03 4.35
CA ARG A 52 -6.83 3.78 3.87
C ARG A 52 -6.69 3.68 2.37
N GLN A 53 -6.34 2.49 1.92
CA GLN A 53 -6.37 2.12 0.50
C GLN A 53 -7.02 0.76 0.29
N ASN A 54 -7.71 0.62 -0.82
CA ASN A 54 -8.14 -0.65 -1.37
C ASN A 54 -7.42 -0.84 -2.71
N GLN A 55 -6.80 -1.98 -2.91
CA GLN A 55 -6.10 -2.32 -4.14
C GLN A 55 -6.72 -3.57 -4.75
N VAL A 56 -6.98 -3.52 -6.07
CA VAL A 56 -7.33 -4.69 -6.87
C VAL A 56 -6.28 -4.83 -7.95
N TYR A 57 -5.69 -6.02 -8.10
CA TYR A 57 -4.56 -6.20 -9.01
C TYR A 57 -4.53 -7.58 -9.68
N SER A 58 -3.94 -7.61 -10.85
CA SER A 58 -3.45 -8.82 -11.50
C SER A 58 -1.99 -9.05 -11.09
N HIS A 59 -1.63 -10.31 -10.93
CA HIS A 59 -0.31 -10.76 -10.50
C HIS A 59 0.26 -11.73 -11.54
N VAL A 60 1.49 -11.53 -11.94
CA VAL A 60 2.26 -12.45 -12.78
C VAL A 60 3.63 -12.66 -12.17
N GLY A 61 4.11 -13.87 -12.16
CA GLY A 61 5.44 -14.17 -11.67
C GLY A 61 6.06 -15.39 -12.34
N TYR A 62 7.38 -15.47 -12.20
CA TYR A 62 8.20 -16.58 -12.62
C TYR A 62 9.14 -16.99 -11.50
N GLY A 63 9.17 -18.27 -11.21
CA GLY A 63 10.07 -18.82 -10.21
C GLY A 63 10.74 -20.09 -10.68
N ALA A 64 11.85 -20.47 -10.04
CA ALA A 64 12.59 -21.67 -10.37
C ALA A 64 13.04 -22.45 -9.15
N LYS A 65 12.92 -23.77 -9.23
CA LYS A 65 13.48 -24.75 -8.29
C LYS A 65 13.11 -24.53 -6.83
N ASN A 66 11.97 -23.91 -6.55
CA ASN A 66 11.58 -23.50 -5.19
C ASN A 66 12.64 -22.61 -4.47
N LEU A 67 13.55 -21.99 -5.20
CA LEU A 67 14.64 -21.20 -4.62
C LEU A 67 14.40 -19.70 -4.75
N TRP A 68 13.86 -19.23 -5.86
CA TRP A 68 13.65 -17.82 -6.12
C TRP A 68 12.42 -17.57 -7.00
N GLU A 69 11.92 -16.37 -6.90
CA GLU A 69 10.77 -15.88 -7.67
C GLU A 69 10.94 -14.38 -7.95
N ILE A 70 10.60 -13.98 -9.16
CA ILE A 70 10.36 -12.59 -9.51
C ILE A 70 8.91 -12.43 -9.91
N TYR A 71 8.31 -11.30 -9.58
CA TYR A 71 6.92 -11.05 -9.88
C TYR A 71 6.64 -9.58 -10.16
N ALA A 72 5.53 -9.37 -10.88
CA ALA A 72 4.97 -8.06 -11.12
C ALA A 72 3.47 -8.05 -10.78
N ARG A 73 2.96 -6.90 -10.36
CA ARG A 73 1.54 -6.63 -10.19
C ARG A 73 1.20 -5.36 -10.94
N ILE A 74 0.02 -5.34 -11.54
CA ILE A 74 -0.59 -4.16 -12.14
C ILE A 74 -2.02 -4.11 -11.63
N GLY A 75 -2.44 -2.96 -11.14
CA GLY A 75 -3.75 -2.82 -10.55
C GLY A 75 -4.22 -1.40 -10.43
N VAL A 76 -5.29 -1.26 -9.70
CA VAL A 76 -5.89 0.02 -9.36
C VAL A 76 -6.05 0.13 -7.84
N SER A 77 -5.90 1.34 -7.33
CA SER A 77 -6.03 1.67 -5.91
C SER A 77 -6.82 2.94 -5.72
N ASP A 78 -7.70 2.98 -4.73
CA ASP A 78 -8.22 4.23 -4.18
C ASP A 78 -7.24 4.83 -3.16
N LEU A 79 -7.53 6.03 -2.69
CA LEU A 79 -6.84 6.66 -1.59
C LEU A 79 -7.81 7.50 -0.76
N LYS A 80 -7.89 7.20 0.53
CA LYS A 80 -8.61 8.03 1.50
C LYS A 80 -7.65 8.46 2.62
N ILE A 81 -7.69 9.76 2.94
CA ILE A 81 -6.95 10.37 4.04
C ILE A 81 -7.96 10.99 4.99
N PHE A 82 -8.01 10.48 6.21
CA PHE A 82 -8.94 10.98 7.21
C PHE A 82 -8.47 12.33 7.76
N ASP A 83 -9.43 13.22 7.99
CA ASP A 83 -9.23 14.57 8.55
C ASP A 83 -8.22 15.44 7.76
N ALA A 84 -8.06 15.19 6.45
CA ALA A 84 -7.13 15.93 5.60
C ALA A 84 -7.46 17.43 5.50
N TYR A 85 -8.74 17.76 5.55
CA TYR A 85 -9.25 19.12 5.43
C TYR A 85 -9.72 19.71 6.76
N ASN A 86 -9.47 19.03 7.87
CA ASN A 86 -9.93 19.49 9.17
C ASN A 86 -9.19 20.77 9.57
N SER A 87 -9.94 21.87 9.68
CA SER A 87 -9.41 23.17 10.11
C SER A 87 -9.49 23.33 11.62
N THR A 88 -8.40 23.72 12.26
CA THR A 88 -8.39 24.11 13.66
C THR A 88 -8.97 25.53 13.90
N ASN A 89 -9.32 26.25 12.82
CA ASN A 89 -9.89 27.59 12.90
C ASN A 89 -11.40 27.52 12.99
N VAL A 90 -11.96 28.00 14.09
CA VAL A 90 -13.41 28.03 14.38
C VAL A 90 -14.21 28.84 13.32
N LEU A 91 -13.56 29.74 12.59
CA LEU A 91 -14.20 30.58 11.56
C LEU A 91 -14.13 29.95 10.14
N THR A 92 -13.54 28.76 10.01
CA THR A 92 -13.38 28.09 8.74
C THR A 92 -14.16 26.78 8.75
N THR A 93 -15.10 26.63 7.84
CA THR A 93 -15.88 25.39 7.66
C THR A 93 -15.65 24.87 6.25
N THR A 94 -15.55 23.55 6.13
CA THR A 94 -15.42 22.83 4.86
C THR A 94 -16.63 21.91 4.67
N ASP A 95 -16.97 21.60 3.44
CA ASP A 95 -18.09 20.70 3.11
C ASP A 95 -17.77 19.22 3.37
N LYS A 96 -16.48 18.88 3.47
CA LYS A 96 -15.99 17.54 3.89
C LYS A 96 -14.68 17.66 4.66
N ASN A 97 -14.36 16.65 5.45
CA ASN A 97 -13.12 16.60 6.24
C ASN A 97 -12.06 15.70 5.61
N ASP A 98 -12.47 14.66 4.91
CA ASP A 98 -11.59 13.63 4.36
C ASP A 98 -11.21 13.93 2.92
N PHE A 99 -9.97 13.61 2.57
CA PHE A 99 -9.55 13.48 1.17
C PHE A 99 -9.98 12.11 0.65
N GLU A 100 -10.64 12.08 -0.51
CA GLU A 100 -11.06 10.83 -1.13
C GLU A 100 -10.84 10.90 -2.64
N GLU A 101 -10.02 10.00 -3.17
CA GLU A 101 -9.81 9.88 -4.60
C GLU A 101 -10.05 8.44 -5.06
N ASN A 102 -10.68 8.34 -6.22
CA ASN A 102 -11.04 7.09 -6.86
C ASN A 102 -9.82 6.37 -7.47
N TRP A 103 -10.09 5.23 -8.08
CA TRP A 103 -9.12 4.27 -8.58
C TRP A 103 -8.05 4.89 -9.50
N LYS A 104 -6.78 4.78 -9.09
CA LYS A 104 -5.60 5.13 -9.87
C LYS A 104 -4.73 3.91 -10.13
N PHE A 105 -4.08 3.85 -11.28
CA PHE A 105 -3.21 2.75 -11.64
C PHE A 105 -1.92 2.74 -10.81
N PHE A 106 -1.51 1.53 -10.44
CA PHE A 106 -0.21 1.28 -9.83
C PHE A 106 0.47 0.06 -10.43
N GLY A 107 1.80 -0.02 -10.26
CA GLY A 107 2.61 -1.16 -10.58
C GLY A 107 3.51 -1.55 -9.41
N THR A 108 3.70 -2.85 -9.19
CA THR A 108 4.64 -3.40 -8.21
C THR A 108 5.59 -4.36 -8.90
N LEU A 109 6.86 -4.30 -8.54
CA LEU A 109 7.87 -5.30 -8.89
C LEU A 109 8.44 -5.89 -7.60
N GLY A 110 8.67 -7.20 -7.59
CA GLY A 110 9.23 -7.86 -6.43
C GLY A 110 10.05 -9.10 -6.77
N ALA A 111 10.87 -9.48 -5.80
CA ALA A 111 11.67 -10.70 -5.85
C ALA A 111 11.69 -11.38 -4.49
N LYS A 112 11.79 -12.70 -4.49
CA LYS A 112 11.92 -13.54 -3.28
C LYS A 112 13.03 -14.55 -3.48
N GLY A 113 13.69 -14.88 -2.37
CA GLY A 113 14.58 -16.03 -2.26
C GLY A 113 14.11 -16.93 -1.13
N PHE A 114 14.23 -18.24 -1.29
CA PHE A 114 13.79 -19.23 -0.32
C PHE A 114 14.84 -20.32 -0.09
N TYR A 115 14.99 -20.74 1.15
CA TYR A 115 15.84 -21.85 1.55
C TYR A 115 15.06 -22.81 2.44
N ALA A 116 14.93 -24.06 1.99
CA ALA A 116 14.32 -25.14 2.78
C ALA A 116 15.29 -25.62 3.84
N LEU A 117 14.96 -25.47 5.11
CA LEU A 117 15.75 -25.99 6.23
C LEU A 117 15.55 -27.51 6.38
N ASN A 118 14.33 -27.94 6.17
CA ASN A 118 13.94 -29.35 6.12
C ASN A 118 12.62 -29.51 5.35
N ARG A 119 11.96 -30.69 5.42
CA ARG A 119 10.69 -30.95 4.71
C ARG A 119 9.50 -30.12 5.22
N ILE A 120 9.58 -29.59 6.44
CA ILE A 120 8.49 -28.85 7.09
C ILE A 120 8.80 -27.36 7.13
N PHE A 121 10.03 -26.98 7.48
CA PHE A 121 10.42 -25.61 7.75
C PHE A 121 11.31 -25.02 6.65
N GLY A 122 11.10 -23.76 6.37
CA GLY A 122 11.93 -22.98 5.48
C GLY A 122 11.98 -21.51 5.89
N VAL A 123 12.91 -20.79 5.32
CA VAL A 123 13.13 -19.36 5.51
C VAL A 123 13.31 -18.70 4.15
N GLY A 124 12.83 -17.49 3.98
CA GLY A 124 13.06 -16.73 2.79
C GLY A 124 13.14 -15.24 3.07
N ALA A 125 13.64 -14.52 2.09
CA ALA A 125 13.70 -13.07 2.10
C ALA A 125 12.98 -12.53 0.87
N PHE A 126 12.47 -11.32 0.96
CA PHE A 126 11.81 -10.66 -0.15
C PHE A 126 12.15 -9.18 -0.19
N ILE A 127 12.01 -8.61 -1.38
CA ILE A 127 11.99 -7.17 -1.64
C ILE A 127 10.90 -6.90 -2.67
N GLN A 128 10.15 -5.82 -2.48
CA GLN A 128 9.21 -5.31 -3.48
C GLN A 128 9.16 -3.79 -3.46
N GLY A 129 8.89 -3.19 -4.62
CA GLY A 129 8.65 -1.76 -4.77
C GLY A 129 7.37 -1.52 -5.55
N THR A 130 6.58 -0.55 -5.11
CA THR A 130 5.33 -0.12 -5.75
C THR A 130 5.46 1.33 -6.17
N TYR A 131 4.91 1.65 -7.34
CA TYR A 131 4.82 3.02 -7.84
C TYR A 131 3.41 3.29 -8.37
N TYR A 132 2.84 4.45 -8.01
CA TYR A 132 1.53 4.88 -8.47
C TYR A 132 1.71 5.76 -9.71
N LEU A 133 1.12 5.34 -10.81
CA LEU A 133 1.34 5.92 -12.15
C LEU A 133 0.60 7.24 -12.36
N SER A 134 -0.31 7.59 -11.47
CA SER A 134 -1.13 8.79 -11.54
C SER A 134 -1.19 9.48 -10.19
N ASN A 135 -1.35 10.79 -10.20
CA ASN A 135 -1.59 11.57 -9.00
C ASN A 135 -3.01 11.33 -8.47
N PHE A 136 -3.15 11.36 -7.15
CA PHE A 136 -4.45 11.45 -6.50
C PHE A 136 -4.77 12.94 -6.30
N THR A 137 -6.00 13.36 -6.66
CA THR A 137 -6.42 14.77 -6.61
C THR A 137 -7.83 14.84 -6.07
N ASP A 138 -8.04 15.68 -5.08
CA ASP A 138 -9.34 15.90 -4.49
C ASP A 138 -9.51 17.39 -4.15
N ASP A 139 -10.74 17.89 -4.23
CA ASP A 139 -11.09 19.24 -3.93
C ASP A 139 -12.14 19.36 -2.81
N VAL A 140 -12.11 20.47 -2.11
CA VAL A 140 -13.05 20.79 -1.05
C VAL A 140 -13.46 22.24 -1.14
N ALA A 141 -14.76 22.52 -1.03
CA ALA A 141 -15.29 23.85 -0.88
C ALA A 141 -15.43 24.21 0.62
N GLY A 142 -15.34 25.50 0.92
CA GLY A 142 -15.48 25.97 2.28
C GLY A 142 -15.77 27.46 2.37
N ILE A 143 -15.99 27.93 3.61
CA ILE A 143 -16.20 29.33 3.94
C ILE A 143 -15.21 29.71 5.05
N SER A 144 -14.51 30.81 4.86
CA SER A 144 -13.63 31.41 5.89
C SER A 144 -14.12 32.81 6.23
N GLY A 145 -14.73 32.95 7.40
CA GLY A 145 -15.49 34.16 7.76
C GLY A 145 -16.73 34.30 6.89
N SER A 146 -16.72 35.25 5.93
CA SER A 146 -17.81 35.46 4.97
C SER A 146 -17.39 35.12 3.52
N GLU A 147 -16.17 34.71 3.30
CA GLU A 147 -15.62 34.49 1.95
C GLU A 147 -15.61 33.01 1.59
N PRO A 148 -16.19 32.61 0.45
CA PRO A 148 -16.07 31.25 -0.04
C PRO A 148 -14.64 30.97 -0.54
N PHE A 149 -14.19 29.73 -0.41
CA PHE A 149 -12.92 29.27 -0.98
C PHE A 149 -13.05 27.84 -1.51
N THR A 150 -12.16 27.45 -2.41
CA THR A 150 -11.93 26.06 -2.78
C THR A 150 -10.47 25.68 -2.52
N THR A 151 -10.27 24.45 -2.13
CA THR A 151 -8.93 23.91 -1.87
C THR A 151 -8.74 22.65 -2.67
N ASP A 152 -7.71 22.62 -3.52
CA ASP A 152 -7.29 21.46 -4.28
C ASP A 152 -6.07 20.82 -3.59
N LEU A 153 -6.20 19.58 -3.17
CA LEU A 153 -5.10 18.79 -2.62
C LEU A 153 -4.68 17.71 -3.62
N GLN A 154 -3.39 17.67 -3.94
CA GLN A 154 -2.82 16.66 -4.84
C GLN A 154 -1.74 15.87 -4.12
N ILE A 155 -1.81 14.55 -4.22
CA ILE A 155 -0.78 13.61 -3.78
C ILE A 155 -0.09 13.05 -5.04
N LYS A 156 1.19 13.34 -5.16
CA LYS A 156 2.01 13.08 -6.35
C LYS A 156 3.15 12.13 -6.03
N ASN A 157 3.61 11.41 -7.06
CA ASN A 157 4.82 10.58 -6.98
C ASN A 157 4.80 9.63 -5.78
N LEU A 158 3.65 9.01 -5.52
CA LEU A 158 3.53 8.04 -4.44
C LEU A 158 4.28 6.75 -4.81
N TRP A 159 5.16 6.31 -3.93
CA TRP A 159 5.90 5.05 -4.06
C TRP A 159 6.23 4.44 -2.71
N ASP A 160 6.49 3.15 -2.71
CA ASP A 160 6.95 2.42 -1.54
C ASP A 160 7.97 1.34 -1.90
N VAL A 161 8.79 0.98 -0.92
CA VAL A 161 9.69 -0.18 -0.95
C VAL A 161 9.55 -0.94 0.35
N ASN A 162 9.42 -2.25 0.23
CA ASN A 162 9.31 -3.18 1.34
C ASN A 162 10.39 -4.26 1.24
N CYS A 163 11.00 -4.65 2.34
CA CYS A 163 11.83 -5.84 2.40
C CYS A 163 11.67 -6.55 3.75
N GLY A 164 11.85 -7.87 3.76
CA GLY A 164 11.66 -8.63 4.98
C GLY A 164 12.15 -10.06 4.89
N ILE A 165 12.01 -10.75 6.01
CA ILE A 165 12.35 -12.16 6.17
C ILE A 165 11.10 -12.90 6.61
N GLY A 166 10.79 -14.02 5.95
CA GLY A 166 9.66 -14.87 6.29
C GLY A 166 10.11 -16.27 6.72
N PHE A 167 9.51 -16.78 7.77
CA PHE A 167 9.60 -18.17 8.19
C PHE A 167 8.35 -18.90 7.72
N GLN A 168 8.51 -20.11 7.23
CA GLN A 168 7.41 -20.94 6.73
C GLN A 168 7.41 -22.30 7.36
N ALA A 169 6.22 -22.79 7.70
CA ALA A 169 5.96 -24.17 8.07
C ALA A 169 4.96 -24.80 7.08
N THR A 170 5.31 -25.96 6.53
CA THR A 170 4.44 -26.73 5.64
C THR A 170 3.69 -27.77 6.44
N ALA A 171 2.37 -27.61 6.52
CA ALA A 171 1.43 -28.52 7.16
C ALA A 171 0.97 -29.64 6.20
N PRO A 172 0.20 -30.64 6.67
CA PRO A 172 -0.44 -31.61 5.79
C PRO A 172 -1.23 -30.96 4.64
N TYR A 173 -1.39 -31.67 3.55
CA TYR A 173 -2.01 -31.18 2.31
C TYR A 173 -1.28 -30.00 1.65
N ASN A 174 0.03 -29.83 1.97
CA ASN A 174 0.88 -28.77 1.46
C ASN A 174 0.36 -27.33 1.77
N ILE A 175 -0.39 -27.18 2.86
CA ILE A 175 -0.78 -25.87 3.39
C ILE A 175 0.46 -25.24 4.00
N LYS A 176 0.77 -24.00 3.60
CA LYS A 176 1.93 -23.25 4.09
C LYS A 176 1.47 -22.15 5.05
N LEU A 177 1.92 -22.24 6.29
CA LEU A 177 1.77 -21.17 7.28
C LEU A 177 3.07 -20.37 7.29
N TYR A 178 2.99 -19.06 7.29
CA TYR A 178 4.19 -18.24 7.28
C TYR A 178 4.00 -16.95 8.07
N ALA A 179 5.11 -16.44 8.60
CA ALA A 179 5.15 -15.18 9.31
C ALA A 179 6.57 -14.60 9.30
N GLY A 180 6.70 -13.31 9.54
CA GLY A 180 8.00 -12.68 9.67
C GLY A 180 7.96 -11.18 9.89
N PRO A 181 9.11 -10.58 10.20
CA PRO A 181 9.29 -9.14 10.24
C PRO A 181 9.52 -8.57 8.83
N TYR A 182 9.14 -7.31 8.66
CA TYR A 182 9.50 -6.52 7.48
C TYR A 182 9.81 -5.09 7.88
N ILE A 183 10.55 -4.42 7.00
CA ILE A 183 10.74 -2.98 7.03
C ILE A 183 10.18 -2.40 5.73
N TYR A 184 9.68 -1.18 5.81
CA TYR A 184 9.14 -0.50 4.66
C TYR A 184 9.39 1.00 4.72
N TYR A 185 9.49 1.58 3.55
CA TYR A 185 9.61 3.02 3.38
C TYR A 185 8.66 3.46 2.28
N SER A 186 7.89 4.49 2.55
CA SER A 186 6.96 5.06 1.59
C SER A 186 7.05 6.58 1.60
N GLU A 187 6.97 7.16 0.43
CA GLU A 187 7.08 8.60 0.23
C GLU A 187 6.12 9.08 -0.86
N ALA A 188 5.60 10.28 -0.68
CA ALA A 188 4.88 11.03 -1.71
C ALA A 188 5.13 12.53 -1.56
N GLN A 189 4.61 13.32 -2.50
CA GLN A 189 4.60 14.77 -2.45
C GLN A 189 3.15 15.26 -2.38
N ALA A 190 2.83 16.07 -1.38
CA ALA A 190 1.55 16.77 -1.29
C ALA A 190 1.71 18.21 -1.77
N SER A 191 0.76 18.68 -2.59
CA SER A 191 0.65 20.08 -2.98
C SER A 191 -0.77 20.58 -2.76
N LEU A 192 -0.88 21.77 -2.22
CA LEU A 192 -2.15 22.42 -1.89
C LEU A 192 -2.30 23.70 -2.71
N ALA A 193 -3.42 23.86 -3.38
CA ALA A 193 -3.82 25.11 -3.97
C ALA A 193 -5.12 25.61 -3.32
N VAL A 194 -5.15 26.88 -2.92
CA VAL A 194 -6.33 27.52 -2.31
C VAL A 194 -6.76 28.65 -3.21
N ASN A 195 -8.00 28.61 -3.67
CA ASN A 195 -8.62 29.62 -4.50
C ASN A 195 -9.66 30.38 -3.69
N ILE A 196 -9.44 31.68 -3.51
CA ILE A 196 -10.40 32.64 -2.95
C ILE A 196 -10.73 33.62 -4.05
N PRO A 197 -11.97 34.13 -4.20
CA PRO A 197 -12.30 35.12 -5.23
C PRO A 197 -11.32 36.30 -5.26
N GLY A 198 -10.61 36.45 -6.36
CA GLY A 198 -9.57 37.48 -6.53
C GLY A 198 -8.18 37.17 -5.98
N LEU A 199 -7.97 35.99 -5.40
CA LEU A 199 -6.66 35.55 -4.88
C LEU A 199 -6.47 34.05 -5.06
N GLU A 200 -5.44 33.65 -5.80
CA GLU A 200 -4.99 32.27 -5.89
C GLU A 200 -3.71 32.10 -5.08
N TYR A 201 -3.69 31.15 -4.18
CA TYR A 201 -2.51 30.81 -3.38
C TYR A 201 -2.16 29.32 -3.55
N THR A 202 -0.94 29.06 -3.99
CA THR A 202 -0.42 27.70 -4.10
C THR A 202 0.68 27.50 -3.07
N ALA A 203 0.49 26.57 -2.15
CA ALA A 203 1.54 26.11 -1.26
C ALA A 203 2.49 25.20 -2.06
N GLY A 204 3.78 25.31 -1.80
CA GLY A 204 4.81 24.48 -2.44
C GLY A 204 4.62 22.99 -2.09
N ASN A 205 5.31 22.13 -2.85
CA ASN A 205 5.31 20.69 -2.60
C ASN A 205 5.95 20.37 -1.24
N VAL A 206 5.28 19.54 -0.47
CA VAL A 206 5.77 19.04 0.81
C VAL A 206 5.94 17.53 0.71
N THR A 207 7.11 17.03 1.10
CA THR A 207 7.38 15.58 1.12
C THR A 207 6.75 14.94 2.34
N ILE A 208 6.14 13.80 2.14
CA ILE A 208 5.37 13.02 3.12
C ILE A 208 5.89 11.60 3.20
N ARG A 209 5.91 11.02 4.41
CA ARG A 209 6.52 9.71 4.67
C ARG A 209 5.72 8.92 5.71
N ASN A 210 5.84 7.60 5.65
CA ASN A 210 5.29 6.73 6.68
C ASN A 210 5.90 7.02 8.08
N LYS A 211 5.10 6.89 9.12
CA LYS A 211 5.52 7.11 10.52
C LYS A 211 6.39 5.97 11.02
N THR A 212 5.97 4.76 10.77
CA THR A 212 6.61 3.52 11.24
C THR A 212 7.30 2.83 10.07
N ILE A 213 8.53 2.40 10.29
CA ILE A 213 9.37 1.77 9.27
C ILE A 213 9.45 0.25 9.39
N ALA A 214 8.83 -0.35 10.41
CA ALA A 214 8.91 -1.78 10.67
C ALA A 214 7.53 -2.35 11.04
N GLY A 215 7.32 -3.59 10.67
CA GLY A 215 6.09 -4.32 10.96
C GLY A 215 6.32 -5.83 10.99
N GLY A 216 5.23 -6.54 11.21
CA GLY A 216 5.16 -7.99 11.12
C GLY A 216 4.06 -8.42 10.15
N PHE A 217 4.22 -9.57 9.52
CA PHE A 217 3.22 -10.18 8.67
C PHE A 217 3.01 -11.64 9.04
N ALA A 218 1.82 -12.14 8.78
CA ALA A 218 1.50 -13.55 8.87
C ALA A 218 0.46 -13.93 7.80
N GLY A 219 0.54 -15.14 7.31
CA GLY A 219 -0.40 -15.61 6.29
C GLY A 219 -0.48 -17.10 6.15
N VAL A 220 -1.40 -17.52 5.32
CA VAL A 220 -1.62 -18.91 4.94
C VAL A 220 -1.76 -19.03 3.43
N ASN A 221 -1.05 -19.99 2.85
CA ASN A 221 -1.22 -20.38 1.47
C ASN A 221 -1.84 -21.76 1.41
N ILE A 222 -2.97 -21.87 0.75
CA ILE A 222 -3.81 -23.07 0.66
C ILE A 222 -3.79 -23.52 -0.79
N PRO A 223 -3.21 -24.68 -1.11
CA PRO A 223 -3.37 -25.28 -2.42
C PRO A 223 -4.82 -25.70 -2.61
N LEU A 224 -5.39 -25.28 -3.72
CA LEU A 224 -6.72 -25.66 -4.18
C LEU A 224 -6.58 -26.83 -5.18
N LEU A 225 -7.46 -26.91 -6.15
CA LEU A 225 -7.43 -27.96 -7.17
C LEU A 225 -6.68 -27.51 -8.43
N LYS A 226 -5.95 -28.46 -9.07
CA LYS A 226 -5.41 -28.31 -10.45
C LYS A 226 -4.52 -27.06 -10.64
N GLY A 227 -3.58 -26.80 -9.75
CA GLY A 227 -2.62 -25.71 -9.89
C GLY A 227 -3.09 -24.36 -9.34
N PHE A 228 -4.32 -24.26 -8.84
CA PHE A 228 -4.79 -23.09 -8.11
C PHE A 228 -4.30 -23.08 -6.67
N GLN A 229 -3.95 -21.92 -6.18
CA GLN A 229 -3.60 -21.66 -4.79
C GLN A 229 -4.28 -20.38 -4.31
N MET A 230 -4.68 -20.34 -3.06
CA MET A 230 -5.19 -19.13 -2.41
C MET A 230 -4.25 -18.73 -1.28
N ASN A 231 -3.82 -17.49 -1.30
CA ASN A 231 -3.03 -16.92 -0.24
C ASN A 231 -3.84 -15.84 0.49
N ILE A 232 -3.85 -15.90 1.81
CA ILE A 232 -4.46 -14.89 2.69
C ILE A 232 -3.36 -14.39 3.62
N GLU A 233 -3.22 -13.08 3.74
CA GLU A 233 -2.17 -12.46 4.53
C GLU A 233 -2.70 -11.25 5.31
N GLY A 234 -2.20 -11.09 6.53
CA GLY A 234 -2.35 -9.91 7.34
C GLY A 234 -0.98 -9.31 7.67
N GLN A 235 -0.92 -8.01 7.72
CA GLN A 235 0.26 -7.23 8.11
C GLN A 235 -0.11 -6.24 9.21
N TYR A 236 0.82 -6.01 10.12
CA TYR A 236 0.66 -5.03 11.20
C TYR A 236 1.94 -4.23 11.36
N SER A 237 1.80 -2.92 11.29
CA SER A 237 2.83 -1.95 11.66
C SER A 237 2.31 -1.00 12.73
N GLU A 238 1.59 0.04 12.36
CA GLU A 238 0.78 0.89 13.25
C GLU A 238 -0.69 0.49 13.18
N ARG A 239 -1.11 -0.04 12.03
CA ARG A 239 -2.49 -0.45 11.71
C ARG A 239 -2.49 -1.80 11.03
N LEU A 240 -3.68 -2.37 10.96
CA LEU A 240 -3.89 -3.66 10.32
C LEU A 240 -4.13 -3.50 8.81
N SER A 241 -3.41 -4.28 8.04
CA SER A 241 -3.64 -4.48 6.61
C SER A 241 -3.92 -5.94 6.34
N ALA A 242 -4.76 -6.25 5.38
CA ALA A 242 -5.08 -7.64 5.06
C ALA A 242 -5.52 -7.79 3.60
N GLY A 243 -5.33 -8.96 3.05
CA GLY A 243 -5.80 -9.27 1.72
C GLY A 243 -5.67 -10.73 1.33
N ALA A 244 -6.09 -11.00 0.11
CA ALA A 244 -6.06 -12.34 -0.46
C ALA A 244 -5.70 -12.27 -1.94
N VAL A 245 -5.06 -13.34 -2.42
CA VAL A 245 -4.77 -13.55 -3.84
C VAL A 245 -5.05 -15.00 -4.21
N VAL A 246 -5.68 -15.20 -5.35
CA VAL A 246 -5.81 -16.51 -5.98
C VAL A 246 -4.85 -16.55 -7.16
N THR A 247 -4.00 -17.56 -7.20
CA THR A 247 -3.00 -17.76 -8.26
C THR A 247 -3.20 -19.09 -8.96
N TYR A 248 -2.79 -19.14 -10.21
CA TYR A 248 -2.74 -20.36 -11.03
C TYR A 248 -1.32 -20.55 -11.56
N SER A 249 -0.74 -21.73 -11.32
CA SER A 249 0.60 -22.13 -11.80
C SER A 249 0.48 -23.05 -13.01
N TYR A 250 1.13 -22.69 -14.10
CA TYR A 250 1.12 -23.41 -15.37
C TYR A 250 1.99 -24.68 -15.35
#